data_fe50d0ddc46b495066a21553b536f30d
#
_entry.id   fe50d0ddc46b495066a21553b536f30d
#
_cell.length_a   1.000
_cell.length_b   1.000
_cell.length_c   1.000
_cell.angle_alpha   90.00
_cell.angle_beta   90.00
_cell.angle_gamma   90.00
#
_symmetry.space_group_name_H-M   'P 1'
#
loop_
_entity.id
_entity.type
_entity.pdbx_description
1 polymer ?
#
loop_
_entity_poly.entity_id
_entity_poly.type
_entity_poly.pdbx_seq_one_letter_code
_entity_poly.pdbx_strand_id
1 'polypeptide(L)'
;MQRDVTIDILRVCGLLLIMLAHVNPPNLIFQIRTFDVPMMIFVSGVSYFLSKKADVSYFSYAFSRFKRLVLPVWIFLFFFFLTIYLFRPVNFLDLLSVKNILSTYMLNGFGYVWVIRVFLIIAILSPLYVYLTKNSSSYSIAIIVLFLLLVSLLLSIFPYEKHGKLLSHIFDDVLFPAISYGAVFILGYNYFLFNTKQKIFVFSLFLLVFCLYLMLNYFMFGVVNGPQSYKYPPTLYYIAYSIVVMLVLYHAVNLLMLRRNVWPIILIISSNTIWIYLWHIPVVEYFYRYNNETSFFLKYLVVFFISTSIALTQRFLVMHFFPKSKLMKVIFTG
;
A
#
# COMPACT_ATOMS: atom_id res chain seq x y z
N MET A 1 -17.09 -18.92 0.34
CA MET A 1 -15.70 -18.76 -0.08
C MET A 1 -14.79 -18.94 1.11
N GLN A 2 -13.86 -19.87 1.07
CA GLN A 2 -12.90 -20.05 2.15
C GLN A 2 -11.94 -18.86 2.15
N ARG A 3 -11.78 -18.21 3.32
CA ARG A 3 -10.89 -17.04 3.49
C ARG A 3 -9.43 -17.54 3.43
N ASP A 4 -8.61 -16.91 2.61
CA ASP A 4 -7.18 -17.24 2.51
C ASP A 4 -6.40 -16.52 3.61
N VAL A 5 -5.90 -17.31 4.52
CA VAL A 5 -5.19 -16.85 5.70
C VAL A 5 -3.81 -16.27 5.37
N THR A 6 -3.12 -16.79 4.36
CA THR A 6 -1.84 -16.25 3.90
C THR A 6 -1.99 -14.79 3.50
N ILE A 7 -3.08 -14.48 2.80
CA ILE A 7 -3.41 -13.12 2.39
C ILE A 7 -3.69 -12.21 3.59
N ASP A 8 -4.36 -12.70 4.61
CA ASP A 8 -4.62 -11.92 5.82
C ASP A 8 -3.34 -11.61 6.59
N ILE A 9 -2.42 -12.57 6.69
CA ILE A 9 -1.10 -12.35 7.31
C ILE A 9 -0.29 -11.31 6.54
N LEU A 10 -0.24 -11.43 5.21
CA LEU A 10 0.48 -10.46 4.38
C LEU A 10 -0.10 -9.04 4.50
N ARG A 11 -1.41 -8.89 4.66
CA ARG A 11 -2.03 -7.59 4.95
C ARG A 11 -1.56 -7.03 6.28
N VAL A 12 -1.54 -7.85 7.32
CA VAL A 12 -1.04 -7.44 8.64
C VAL A 12 0.43 -7.07 8.56
N CYS A 13 1.26 -7.89 7.90
CA CYS A 13 2.67 -7.57 7.68
C CYS A 13 2.85 -6.24 6.93
N GLY A 14 2.08 -6.01 5.84
CA GLY A 14 2.13 -4.76 5.09
C GLY A 14 1.78 -3.54 5.94
N LEU A 15 0.71 -3.64 6.73
CA LEU A 15 0.33 -2.60 7.68
C LEU A 15 1.46 -2.30 8.67
N LEU A 16 2.03 -3.33 9.28
CA LEU A 16 3.13 -3.20 10.24
C LEU A 16 4.36 -2.53 9.62
N LEU A 17 4.72 -2.91 8.39
CA LEU A 17 5.84 -2.31 7.66
C LEU A 17 5.59 -0.84 7.29
N ILE A 18 4.35 -0.47 6.94
CA ILE A 18 3.97 0.92 6.69
C ILE A 18 4.09 1.74 7.98
N MET A 19 3.58 1.25 9.11
CA MET A 19 3.71 1.93 10.40
C MET A 19 5.17 2.07 10.82
N LEU A 20 6.00 1.04 10.58
CA LEU A 20 7.44 1.07 10.82
C LEU A 20 8.13 2.17 10.01
N ALA A 21 7.65 2.47 8.81
CA ALA A 21 8.17 3.56 7.98
C ALA A 21 8.09 4.93 8.65
N HIS A 22 7.05 5.15 9.45
CA HIS A 22 6.69 6.47 9.97
C HIS A 22 7.28 6.77 11.36
N VAL A 23 8.05 5.82 11.94
CA VAL A 23 8.67 6.00 13.27
C VAL A 23 10.17 6.26 13.22
N ASN A 24 10.69 6.66 12.06
CA ASN A 24 12.11 6.94 11.81
C ASN A 24 13.04 5.77 12.21
N PRO A 25 12.87 4.57 11.64
CA PRO A 25 13.74 3.44 11.94
C PRO A 25 15.15 3.68 11.38
N PRO A 26 16.19 2.98 11.87
CA PRO A 26 17.52 3.01 11.29
C PRO A 26 17.50 2.75 9.77
N ASN A 27 18.43 3.38 9.03
CA ASN A 27 18.42 3.36 7.56
C ASN A 27 18.35 1.95 6.96
N LEU A 28 19.07 0.99 7.53
CA LEU A 28 19.02 -0.40 7.04
C LEU A 28 17.60 -0.98 7.11
N ILE A 29 16.91 -0.80 8.24
CA ILE A 29 15.53 -1.25 8.42
C ILE A 29 14.61 -0.49 7.47
N PHE A 30 14.83 0.83 7.30
CA PHE A 30 14.07 1.68 6.40
C PHE A 30 14.17 1.22 4.94
N GLN A 31 15.34 0.76 4.50
CA GLN A 31 15.55 0.21 3.16
C GLN A 31 14.90 -1.17 3.00
N ILE A 32 15.15 -2.09 3.94
CA ILE A 32 14.66 -3.48 3.86
C ILE A 32 13.12 -3.53 3.86
N ARG A 33 12.44 -2.69 4.68
CA ARG A 33 10.97 -2.73 4.80
C ARG A 33 10.23 -2.12 3.59
N THR A 34 10.93 -1.46 2.65
CA THR A 34 10.31 -0.56 1.64
C THR A 34 9.39 -1.26 0.62
N PHE A 35 9.31 -2.59 0.60
CA PHE A 35 8.37 -3.37 -0.21
C PHE A 35 6.92 -3.37 0.33
N ASP A 36 6.63 -2.60 1.37
CA ASP A 36 5.35 -2.47 2.07
C ASP A 36 4.16 -2.21 1.12
N VAL A 37 4.21 -1.13 0.35
CA VAL A 37 3.12 -0.73 -0.58
C VAL A 37 2.97 -1.72 -1.73
N PRO A 38 4.04 -2.12 -2.46
CA PRO A 38 3.92 -3.17 -3.48
C PRO A 38 3.32 -4.47 -2.97
N MET A 39 3.69 -4.92 -1.76
CA MET A 39 3.11 -6.13 -1.17
C MET A 39 1.60 -5.98 -0.94
N MET A 40 1.14 -4.84 -0.44
CA MET A 40 -0.29 -4.59 -0.23
C MET A 40 -1.05 -4.52 -1.57
N ILE A 41 -0.42 -4.00 -2.63
CA ILE A 41 -1.01 -4.00 -3.98
C ILE A 41 -1.06 -5.42 -4.56
N PHE A 42 -0.02 -6.22 -4.39
CA PHE A 42 -0.02 -7.65 -4.76
C PHE A 42 -1.17 -8.39 -4.08
N VAL A 43 -1.31 -8.23 -2.76
CA VAL A 43 -2.40 -8.79 -1.97
C VAL A 43 -3.77 -8.30 -2.45
N SER A 44 -3.87 -7.05 -2.92
CA SER A 44 -5.09 -6.52 -3.54
C SER A 44 -5.43 -7.25 -4.85
N GLY A 45 -4.42 -7.54 -5.68
CA GLY A 45 -4.58 -8.34 -6.90
C GLY A 45 -5.09 -9.75 -6.62
N VAL A 46 -4.44 -10.44 -5.68
CA VAL A 46 -4.88 -11.77 -5.21
C VAL A 46 -6.32 -11.72 -4.69
N SER A 47 -6.64 -10.72 -3.87
CA SER A 47 -7.98 -10.57 -3.29
C SER A 47 -9.04 -10.29 -4.36
N TYR A 48 -8.67 -9.56 -5.41
CA TYR A 48 -9.55 -9.34 -6.56
C TYR A 48 -9.85 -10.66 -7.27
N PHE A 49 -8.83 -11.47 -7.56
CA PHE A 49 -8.98 -12.80 -8.14
C PHE A 49 -9.92 -13.69 -7.32
N LEU A 50 -9.67 -13.80 -6.02
CA LEU A 50 -10.48 -14.61 -5.11
C LEU A 50 -11.93 -14.12 -4.98
N SER A 51 -12.20 -12.84 -5.19
CA SER A 51 -13.54 -12.26 -5.03
C SER A 51 -14.54 -12.62 -6.12
N LYS A 52 -14.11 -13.17 -7.27
CA LYS A 52 -14.92 -13.55 -8.44
C LYS A 52 -15.92 -12.46 -8.88
N LYS A 53 -15.55 -11.19 -8.79
CA LYS A 53 -16.43 -10.04 -9.07
C LYS A 53 -16.55 -9.70 -10.57
N ALA A 54 -16.41 -10.70 -11.46
CA ALA A 54 -16.51 -10.49 -12.90
C ALA A 54 -17.89 -9.97 -13.39
N ASP A 55 -18.95 -10.17 -12.59
CA ASP A 55 -20.34 -9.92 -13.00
C ASP A 55 -20.92 -8.57 -12.53
N VAL A 56 -20.11 -7.72 -11.89
CA VAL A 56 -20.55 -6.44 -11.36
C VAL A 56 -20.25 -5.33 -12.36
N SER A 57 -21.23 -4.44 -12.63
CA SER A 57 -21.00 -3.30 -13.51
C SER A 57 -19.83 -2.43 -13.00
N TYR A 58 -19.03 -1.88 -13.94
CA TYR A 58 -17.86 -1.08 -13.63
C TYR A 58 -18.15 0.08 -12.65
N PHE A 59 -19.22 0.83 -12.91
CA PHE A 59 -19.60 1.97 -12.05
C PHE A 59 -19.99 1.55 -10.62
N SER A 60 -20.74 0.46 -10.49
CA SER A 60 -21.10 -0.10 -9.17
C SER A 60 -19.87 -0.57 -8.42
N TYR A 61 -18.92 -1.22 -9.13
CA TYR A 61 -17.65 -1.64 -8.57
C TYR A 61 -16.80 -0.44 -8.12
N ALA A 62 -16.56 0.53 -8.99
CA ALA A 62 -15.76 1.72 -8.70
C ALA A 62 -16.34 2.51 -7.50
N PHE A 63 -17.66 2.71 -7.48
CA PHE A 63 -18.34 3.39 -6.37
C PHE A 63 -18.26 2.62 -5.05
N SER A 64 -18.32 1.29 -5.10
CA SER A 64 -18.10 0.46 -3.92
C SER A 64 -16.66 0.60 -3.37
N ARG A 65 -15.66 0.71 -4.27
CA ARG A 65 -14.26 0.94 -3.88
C ARG A 65 -14.04 2.32 -3.30
N PHE A 66 -14.62 3.34 -3.94
CA PHE A 66 -14.61 4.71 -3.43
C PHE A 66 -15.17 4.78 -2.00
N LYS A 67 -16.34 4.19 -1.76
CA LYS A 67 -16.95 4.14 -0.42
C LYS A 67 -16.05 3.48 0.62
N ARG A 68 -15.32 2.42 0.25
CA ARG A 68 -14.48 1.68 1.20
C ARG A 68 -13.13 2.33 1.46
N LEU A 69 -12.59 3.07 0.49
CA LEU A 69 -11.25 3.66 0.59
C LEU A 69 -11.30 5.14 0.96
N VAL A 70 -12.17 5.92 0.33
CA VAL A 70 -12.17 7.38 0.45
C VAL A 70 -13.04 7.88 1.60
N LEU A 71 -14.26 7.35 1.77
CA LEU A 71 -15.14 7.81 2.83
C LEU A 71 -14.57 7.65 4.24
N PRO A 72 -13.94 6.51 4.63
CA PRO A 72 -13.26 6.40 5.91
C PRO A 72 -12.19 7.47 6.11
N VAL A 73 -11.41 7.77 5.06
CA VAL A 73 -10.35 8.80 5.10
C VAL A 73 -10.97 10.18 5.28
N TRP A 74 -11.98 10.55 4.51
CA TRP A 74 -12.63 11.86 4.63
C TRP A 74 -13.27 12.07 6.00
N ILE A 75 -13.93 11.05 6.55
CA ILE A 75 -14.49 11.10 7.91
C ILE A 75 -13.37 11.26 8.96
N PHE A 76 -12.31 10.48 8.84
CA PHE A 76 -11.15 10.61 9.72
C PHE A 76 -10.55 12.01 9.64
N LEU A 77 -10.31 12.53 8.44
CA LEU A 77 -9.74 13.87 8.23
C LEU A 77 -10.64 14.98 8.80
N PHE A 78 -11.96 14.83 8.65
CA PHE A 78 -12.90 15.76 9.25
C PHE A 78 -12.69 15.86 10.76
N PHE A 79 -12.71 14.74 11.47
CA PHE A 79 -12.50 14.75 12.92
C PHE A 79 -11.07 15.15 13.31
N PHE A 80 -10.08 14.77 12.53
CA PHE A 80 -8.68 15.14 12.76
C PHE A 80 -8.48 16.67 12.69
N PHE A 81 -8.90 17.30 11.59
CA PHE A 81 -8.80 18.75 11.45
C PHE A 81 -9.72 19.51 12.41
N LEU A 82 -10.92 18.99 12.67
CA LEU A 82 -11.83 19.58 13.67
C LEU A 82 -11.20 19.58 15.08
N THR A 83 -10.55 18.49 15.47
CA THR A 83 -9.84 18.39 16.75
C THR A 83 -8.72 19.43 16.83
N ILE A 84 -7.88 19.56 15.79
CA ILE A 84 -6.83 20.56 15.74
C ILE A 84 -7.43 21.99 15.80
N TYR A 85 -8.51 22.24 15.10
CA TYR A 85 -9.19 23.56 15.11
C TYR A 85 -9.75 23.93 16.49
N LEU A 86 -10.37 22.98 17.18
CA LEU A 86 -11.00 23.22 18.49
C LEU A 86 -9.96 23.38 19.62
N PHE A 87 -8.96 22.49 19.68
CA PHE A 87 -7.97 22.48 20.76
C PHE A 87 -6.73 23.34 20.48
N ARG A 88 -6.53 23.74 19.23
CA ARG A 88 -5.42 24.62 18.77
C ARG A 88 -4.03 24.26 19.33
N PRO A 89 -3.61 22.99 19.29
CA PRO A 89 -2.27 22.64 19.74
C PRO A 89 -1.24 23.35 18.87
N VAL A 90 -0.36 24.16 19.48
CA VAL A 90 0.55 25.08 18.79
C VAL A 90 1.35 24.41 17.68
N ASN A 91 1.85 23.22 17.95
CA ASN A 91 2.68 22.48 16.98
C ASN A 91 1.90 21.86 15.80
N PHE A 92 0.56 21.98 15.73
CA PHE A 92 -0.28 21.44 14.67
C PHE A 92 -0.98 22.51 13.83
N LEU A 93 -0.82 23.79 14.17
CA LEU A 93 -1.53 24.88 13.50
C LEU A 93 -1.16 25.03 12.02
N ASP A 94 0.05 24.63 11.64
CA ASP A 94 0.53 24.57 10.26
C ASP A 94 -0.36 23.69 9.35
N LEU A 95 -0.99 22.67 9.94
CA LEU A 95 -1.88 21.75 9.20
C LEU A 95 -3.22 22.39 8.83
N LEU A 96 -3.65 23.47 9.51
CA LEU A 96 -4.95 24.14 9.30
C LEU A 96 -4.96 25.09 8.10
N SER A 97 -3.90 25.22 7.33
CA SER A 97 -3.93 26.03 6.11
C SER A 97 -4.95 25.47 5.11
N VAL A 98 -5.78 26.34 4.50
CA VAL A 98 -6.81 25.94 3.52
C VAL A 98 -6.20 25.09 2.39
N LYS A 99 -5.01 25.49 1.92
CA LYS A 99 -4.29 24.72 0.88
C LYS A 99 -3.99 23.30 1.34
N ASN A 100 -3.48 23.11 2.56
CA ASN A 100 -3.16 21.78 3.08
C ASN A 100 -4.42 20.93 3.31
N ILE A 101 -5.48 21.52 3.87
CA ILE A 101 -6.76 20.82 4.06
C ILE A 101 -7.29 20.33 2.71
N LEU A 102 -7.44 21.23 1.72
CA LEU A 102 -7.98 20.87 0.41
C LEU A 102 -7.13 19.80 -0.29
N SER A 103 -5.80 19.98 -0.33
CA SER A 103 -4.91 18.98 -0.94
C SER A 103 -4.98 17.63 -0.23
N THR A 104 -5.14 17.62 1.09
CA THR A 104 -5.27 16.36 1.87
C THR A 104 -6.59 15.64 1.57
N TYR A 105 -7.71 16.36 1.44
CA TYR A 105 -8.97 15.76 1.00
C TYR A 105 -8.91 15.24 -0.44
N MET A 106 -8.06 15.85 -1.28
CA MET A 106 -7.73 15.34 -2.63
C MET A 106 -6.71 14.19 -2.62
N LEU A 107 -6.38 13.67 -1.43
CA LEU A 107 -5.41 12.59 -1.19
C LEU A 107 -3.98 12.92 -1.64
N ASN A 108 -3.58 14.20 -1.54
CA ASN A 108 -2.25 14.66 -1.97
C ASN A 108 -1.49 15.52 -0.94
N GLY A 109 -2.11 16.16 0.01
CA GLY A 109 -1.45 17.16 0.87
C GLY A 109 -0.63 16.53 1.99
N PHE A 110 -1.28 16.16 3.06
CA PHE A 110 -0.67 15.60 4.25
C PHE A 110 -0.08 14.21 3.96
N GLY A 111 1.20 14.02 4.21
CA GLY A 111 2.06 12.96 3.68
C GLY A 111 1.59 11.50 3.80
N TYR A 112 0.62 11.23 4.66
CA TYR A 112 0.15 9.85 4.88
C TYR A 112 -0.95 9.40 3.92
N VAL A 113 -1.70 10.33 3.30
CA VAL A 113 -2.88 9.97 2.47
C VAL A 113 -2.56 9.53 1.05
N TRP A 114 -1.35 9.78 0.55
CA TRP A 114 -0.94 9.43 -0.82
C TRP A 114 -1.10 7.94 -1.13
N VAL A 115 -0.89 7.07 -0.15
CA VAL A 115 -1.03 5.62 -0.34
C VAL A 115 -2.48 5.22 -0.63
N ILE A 116 -3.44 5.92 -0.04
CA ILE A 116 -4.88 5.70 -0.30
C ILE A 116 -5.22 6.06 -1.75
N ARG A 117 -4.61 7.15 -2.29
CA ARG A 117 -4.73 7.50 -3.70
C ARG A 117 -4.21 6.38 -4.60
N VAL A 118 -3.04 5.81 -4.29
CA VAL A 118 -2.48 4.66 -5.03
C VAL A 118 -3.48 3.50 -5.02
N PHE A 119 -4.01 3.12 -3.86
CA PHE A 119 -5.01 2.04 -3.77
C PHE A 119 -6.28 2.35 -4.56
N LEU A 120 -6.73 3.60 -4.57
CA LEU A 120 -7.90 4.01 -5.34
C LEU A 120 -7.66 3.89 -6.84
N ILE A 121 -6.52 4.39 -7.35
CA ILE A 121 -6.13 4.29 -8.75
C ILE A 121 -6.11 2.81 -9.18
N ILE A 122 -5.41 1.98 -8.43
CA ILE A 122 -5.31 0.55 -8.73
C ILE A 122 -6.69 -0.13 -8.67
N ALA A 123 -7.52 0.23 -7.69
CA ALA A 123 -8.87 -0.33 -7.60
C ALA A 123 -9.75 0.06 -8.80
N ILE A 124 -9.68 1.31 -9.24
CA ILE A 124 -10.44 1.78 -10.41
C ILE A 124 -9.94 1.11 -11.70
N LEU A 125 -8.61 0.97 -11.85
CA LEU A 125 -8.00 0.37 -13.05
C LEU A 125 -8.00 -1.17 -13.02
N SER A 126 -8.31 -1.82 -11.90
CA SER A 126 -8.24 -3.27 -11.76
C SER A 126 -9.05 -4.06 -12.81
N PRO A 127 -10.29 -3.67 -13.21
CA PRO A 127 -11.00 -4.38 -14.29
C PRO A 127 -10.27 -4.27 -15.64
N LEU A 128 -9.64 -3.13 -15.94
CA LEU A 128 -8.85 -2.92 -17.14
C LEU A 128 -7.62 -3.84 -17.16
N TYR A 129 -6.87 -3.90 -16.06
CA TYR A 129 -5.71 -4.80 -15.95
C TYR A 129 -6.09 -6.26 -16.14
N VAL A 130 -7.20 -6.70 -15.56
CA VAL A 130 -7.71 -8.05 -15.71
C VAL A 130 -8.13 -8.31 -17.15
N TYR A 131 -8.83 -7.37 -17.78
CA TYR A 131 -9.23 -7.49 -19.19
C TYR A 131 -8.03 -7.63 -20.13
N LEU A 132 -7.00 -6.79 -19.96
CA LEU A 132 -5.78 -6.80 -20.76
C LEU A 132 -4.95 -8.08 -20.60
N THR A 133 -5.05 -8.77 -19.47
CA THR A 133 -4.26 -9.98 -19.18
C THR A 133 -5.07 -11.28 -19.23
N LYS A 134 -6.36 -11.20 -19.53
CA LYS A 134 -7.31 -12.34 -19.48
C LYS A 134 -6.86 -13.57 -20.27
N ASN A 135 -6.28 -13.36 -21.46
CA ASN A 135 -5.89 -14.43 -22.37
C ASN A 135 -4.36 -14.65 -22.41
N SER A 136 -3.63 -14.03 -21.48
CA SER A 136 -2.16 -14.11 -21.47
C SER A 136 -1.69 -15.36 -20.76
N SER A 137 -0.64 -16.00 -21.30
CA SER A 137 0.05 -17.08 -20.59
C SER A 137 0.81 -16.53 -19.38
N SER A 138 1.15 -17.39 -18.44
CA SER A 138 1.90 -16.99 -17.23
C SER A 138 3.26 -16.36 -17.55
N TYR A 139 3.94 -16.85 -18.59
CA TYR A 139 5.19 -16.26 -19.09
C TYR A 139 4.95 -14.89 -19.73
N SER A 140 3.90 -14.76 -20.55
CA SER A 140 3.49 -13.47 -21.11
C SER A 140 3.17 -12.45 -20.05
N ILE A 141 2.53 -12.85 -18.94
CA ILE A 141 2.25 -11.97 -17.79
C ILE A 141 3.54 -11.45 -17.16
N ALA A 142 4.55 -12.31 -16.94
CA ALA A 142 5.83 -11.87 -16.42
C ALA A 142 6.52 -10.85 -17.33
N ILE A 143 6.45 -11.07 -18.66
CA ILE A 143 6.98 -10.15 -19.67
C ILE A 143 6.20 -8.84 -19.69
N ILE A 144 4.87 -8.87 -19.62
CA ILE A 144 4.03 -7.66 -19.54
C ILE A 144 4.39 -6.84 -18.29
N VAL A 145 4.53 -7.49 -17.14
CA VAL A 145 4.94 -6.83 -15.90
C VAL A 145 6.30 -6.16 -16.06
N LEU A 146 7.29 -6.88 -16.59
CA LEU A 146 8.62 -6.33 -16.88
C LEU A 146 8.55 -5.16 -17.86
N PHE A 147 7.79 -5.28 -18.94
CA PHE A 147 7.59 -4.23 -19.95
C PHE A 147 6.99 -2.96 -19.32
N LEU A 148 5.95 -3.08 -18.51
CA LEU A 148 5.36 -1.94 -17.81
C LEU A 148 6.38 -1.24 -16.89
N LEU A 149 7.22 -2.00 -16.21
CA LEU A 149 8.28 -1.45 -15.35
C LEU A 149 9.40 -0.78 -16.15
N LEU A 150 9.73 -1.30 -17.34
CA LEU A 150 10.65 -0.64 -18.27
C LEU A 150 10.06 0.66 -18.82
N VAL A 151 8.78 0.68 -19.15
CA VAL A 151 8.07 1.92 -19.55
C VAL A 151 8.13 2.95 -18.41
N SER A 152 7.86 2.54 -17.17
CA SER A 152 7.98 3.44 -16.02
C SER A 152 9.41 3.98 -15.86
N LEU A 153 10.43 3.15 -16.05
CA LEU A 153 11.83 3.58 -16.00
C LEU A 153 12.15 4.59 -17.11
N LEU A 154 11.72 4.33 -18.34
CA LEU A 154 11.93 5.26 -19.47
C LEU A 154 11.21 6.60 -19.24
N LEU A 155 9.99 6.56 -18.74
CA LEU A 155 9.24 7.77 -18.40
C LEU A 155 9.91 8.58 -17.28
N SER A 156 10.59 7.93 -16.33
CA SER A 156 11.31 8.63 -15.25
C SER A 156 12.56 9.37 -15.71
N ILE A 157 13.09 9.03 -16.90
CA ILE A 157 14.22 9.75 -17.51
C ILE A 157 13.74 11.01 -18.25
N PHE A 158 12.47 11.05 -18.67
CA PHE A 158 11.91 12.20 -19.34
C PHE A 158 11.76 13.37 -18.35
N PRO A 159 12.24 14.59 -18.69
CA PRO A 159 12.23 15.74 -17.78
C PRO A 159 10.84 16.41 -17.69
N TYR A 160 9.80 15.63 -17.33
CA TYR A 160 8.41 16.10 -17.26
C TYR A 160 8.22 17.25 -16.24
N GLU A 161 9.06 17.32 -15.22
CA GLU A 161 9.03 18.37 -14.20
C GLU A 161 9.26 19.77 -14.81
N LYS A 162 10.07 19.86 -15.88
CA LYS A 162 10.34 21.11 -16.59
C LYS A 162 9.14 21.65 -17.37
N HIS A 163 8.16 20.81 -17.64
CA HIS A 163 6.98 21.16 -18.44
C HIS A 163 5.78 21.67 -17.62
N GLY A 164 5.99 21.95 -16.34
CA GLY A 164 5.01 22.60 -15.47
C GLY A 164 4.41 21.68 -14.39
N LYS A 165 3.89 22.31 -13.34
CA LYS A 165 3.38 21.63 -12.14
C LYS A 165 2.24 20.64 -12.42
N LEU A 166 1.35 20.97 -13.38
CA LEU A 166 0.23 20.09 -13.73
C LEU A 166 0.74 18.77 -14.30
N LEU A 167 1.73 18.81 -15.21
CA LEU A 167 2.31 17.63 -15.80
C LEU A 167 3.04 16.78 -14.75
N SER A 168 3.82 17.42 -13.87
CA SER A 168 4.45 16.71 -12.74
C SER A 168 3.41 15.97 -11.89
N HIS A 169 2.31 16.62 -11.52
CA HIS A 169 1.25 15.96 -10.77
C HIS A 169 0.61 14.79 -11.52
N ILE A 170 0.39 14.90 -12.83
CA ILE A 170 -0.16 13.81 -13.63
C ILE A 170 0.80 12.61 -13.63
N PHE A 171 2.09 12.84 -13.80
CA PHE A 171 3.09 11.78 -13.82
C PHE A 171 3.26 11.16 -12.42
N ASP A 172 3.55 11.95 -11.39
CA ASP A 172 3.87 11.45 -10.05
C ASP A 172 2.66 10.87 -9.32
N ASP A 173 1.52 11.53 -9.46
CA ASP A 173 0.33 11.22 -8.67
C ASP A 173 -0.58 10.17 -9.33
N VAL A 174 -0.49 10.00 -10.66
CA VAL A 174 -1.40 9.11 -11.40
C VAL A 174 -0.64 8.10 -12.28
N LEU A 175 0.23 8.57 -13.18
CA LEU A 175 0.78 7.72 -14.24
C LEU A 175 1.78 6.70 -13.68
N PHE A 176 2.78 7.13 -12.91
CA PHE A 176 3.73 6.21 -12.29
C PHE A 176 3.04 5.21 -11.35
N PRO A 177 2.13 5.61 -10.44
CA PRO A 177 1.35 4.66 -9.66
C PRO A 177 0.55 3.68 -10.51
N ALA A 178 -0.13 4.14 -11.55
CA ALA A 178 -0.91 3.27 -12.43
C ALA A 178 -0.03 2.24 -13.15
N ILE A 179 1.11 2.63 -13.69
CA ILE A 179 1.99 1.71 -14.42
C ILE A 179 2.70 0.76 -13.45
N SER A 180 3.45 1.29 -12.48
CA SER A 180 4.35 0.47 -11.65
C SER A 180 3.60 -0.39 -10.63
N TYR A 181 2.65 0.19 -9.90
CA TYR A 181 1.83 -0.62 -8.99
C TYR A 181 0.77 -1.42 -9.73
N GLY A 182 0.31 -0.96 -10.91
CA GLY A 182 -0.52 -1.75 -11.82
C GLY A 182 0.15 -3.05 -12.26
N ALA A 183 1.45 -3.01 -12.59
CA ALA A 183 2.25 -4.19 -12.88
C ALA A 183 2.27 -5.18 -11.70
N VAL A 184 2.43 -4.68 -10.47
CA VAL A 184 2.39 -5.52 -9.26
C VAL A 184 0.99 -6.09 -9.02
N PHE A 185 -0.08 -5.33 -9.28
CA PHE A 185 -1.46 -5.82 -9.21
C PHE A 185 -1.71 -6.95 -10.22
N ILE A 186 -1.28 -6.78 -11.47
CA ILE A 186 -1.38 -7.81 -12.52
C ILE A 186 -0.69 -9.09 -12.08
N LEU A 187 0.52 -8.99 -11.53
CA LEU A 187 1.23 -10.14 -11.00
C LEU A 187 0.42 -10.81 -9.89
N GLY A 188 -0.06 -10.05 -8.90
CA GLY A 188 -0.86 -10.56 -7.79
C GLY A 188 -2.13 -11.26 -8.24
N TYR A 189 -2.88 -10.67 -9.18
CA TYR A 189 -4.11 -11.24 -9.73
C TYR A 189 -3.88 -12.61 -10.38
N ASN A 190 -2.79 -12.77 -11.12
CA ASN A 190 -2.51 -13.97 -11.88
C ASN A 190 -1.70 -15.02 -11.11
N TYR A 191 -1.09 -14.67 -9.98
CA TYR A 191 -0.11 -15.50 -9.28
C TYR A 191 -0.66 -16.86 -8.81
N PHE A 192 -1.95 -16.92 -8.49
CA PHE A 192 -2.63 -18.18 -8.13
C PHE A 192 -2.78 -19.16 -9.29
N LEU A 193 -2.77 -18.67 -10.51
CA LEU A 193 -2.85 -19.48 -11.71
C LEU A 193 -1.50 -20.10 -12.10
N PHE A 194 -0.40 -19.62 -11.52
CA PHE A 194 0.94 -20.08 -11.86
C PHE A 194 1.27 -21.41 -11.20
N ASN A 195 1.80 -22.33 -11.99
CA ASN A 195 2.41 -23.54 -11.47
C ASN A 195 3.80 -23.26 -10.87
N THR A 196 4.39 -24.26 -10.20
CA THR A 196 5.68 -24.09 -9.51
C THR A 196 6.80 -23.61 -10.41
N LYS A 197 6.91 -24.14 -11.66
CA LYS A 197 7.96 -23.71 -12.62
C LYS A 197 7.79 -22.24 -13.01
N GLN A 198 6.56 -21.78 -13.21
CA GLN A 198 6.23 -20.41 -13.56
C GLN A 198 6.50 -19.44 -12.39
N LYS A 199 6.21 -19.86 -11.16
CA LYS A 199 6.55 -19.10 -9.95
C LYS A 199 8.05 -18.93 -9.78
N ILE A 200 8.82 -20.00 -10.00
CA ILE A 200 10.29 -19.96 -10.00
C ILE A 200 10.80 -19.04 -11.11
N PHE A 201 10.23 -19.14 -12.33
CA PHE A 201 10.60 -18.27 -13.44
C PHE A 201 10.42 -16.79 -13.09
N VAL A 202 9.24 -16.40 -12.57
CA VAL A 202 8.95 -15.01 -12.17
C VAL A 202 9.94 -14.56 -11.10
N PHE A 203 10.16 -15.36 -10.07
CA PHE A 203 11.11 -15.04 -9.01
C PHE A 203 12.53 -14.83 -9.57
N SER A 204 13.03 -15.78 -10.39
CA SER A 204 14.37 -15.71 -10.98
C SER A 204 14.54 -14.52 -11.93
N LEU A 205 13.51 -14.20 -12.72
CA LEU A 205 13.49 -13.05 -13.63
C LEU A 205 13.68 -11.73 -12.83
N PHE A 206 12.86 -11.52 -11.80
CA PHE A 206 12.93 -10.27 -11.03
C PHE A 206 14.15 -10.21 -10.10
N LEU A 207 14.65 -11.35 -9.63
CA LEU A 207 15.92 -11.43 -8.92
C LEU A 207 17.08 -11.03 -9.84
N LEU A 208 17.11 -11.55 -11.07
CA LEU A 208 18.12 -11.18 -12.08
C LEU A 208 18.05 -9.67 -12.39
N VAL A 209 16.87 -9.13 -12.64
CA VAL A 209 16.67 -7.70 -12.90
C VAL A 209 17.14 -6.84 -11.72
N PHE A 210 16.83 -7.24 -10.49
CA PHE A 210 17.27 -6.55 -9.28
C PHE A 210 18.80 -6.59 -9.16
N CYS A 211 19.44 -7.77 -9.32
CA CYS A 211 20.89 -7.91 -9.24
C CYS A 211 21.62 -7.13 -10.34
N LEU A 212 21.11 -7.17 -11.59
CA LEU A 212 21.70 -6.41 -12.70
C LEU A 212 21.65 -4.90 -12.44
N TYR A 213 20.52 -4.40 -11.94
CA TYR A 213 20.38 -2.97 -11.64
C TYR A 213 21.29 -2.56 -10.46
N LEU A 214 21.41 -3.42 -9.46
CA LEU A 214 22.33 -3.22 -8.32
C LEU A 214 23.80 -3.16 -8.79
N MET A 215 24.19 -4.07 -9.68
CA MET A 215 25.53 -4.07 -10.29
C MET A 215 25.76 -2.79 -11.13
N LEU A 216 24.81 -2.40 -11.96
CA LEU A 216 24.90 -1.18 -12.76
C LEU A 216 25.04 0.07 -11.87
N ASN A 217 24.28 0.19 -10.78
CA ASN A 217 24.45 1.28 -9.83
C ASN A 217 25.85 1.33 -9.23
N TYR A 218 26.37 0.16 -8.83
CA TYR A 218 27.72 0.09 -8.28
C TYR A 218 28.78 0.50 -9.30
N PHE A 219 28.71 0.02 -10.54
CA PHE A 219 29.66 0.37 -11.59
C PHE A 219 29.58 1.85 -12.01
N MET A 220 28.39 2.43 -12.04
CA MET A 220 28.19 3.82 -12.47
C MET A 220 28.49 4.85 -11.39
N PHE A 221 28.20 4.55 -10.13
CA PHE A 221 28.24 5.51 -9.02
C PHE A 221 29.22 5.14 -7.91
N GLY A 222 29.83 3.96 -7.94
CA GLY A 222 30.72 3.45 -6.88
C GLY A 222 30.02 3.12 -5.56
N VAL A 223 28.71 3.31 -5.49
CA VAL A 223 27.89 3.09 -4.29
C VAL A 223 26.60 2.37 -4.64
N VAL A 224 26.08 1.59 -3.69
CA VAL A 224 24.78 0.92 -3.83
C VAL A 224 23.72 1.77 -3.13
N ASN A 225 22.91 2.45 -3.91
CA ASN A 225 21.74 3.13 -3.38
C ASN A 225 20.64 2.13 -3.02
N GLY A 226 20.05 2.29 -1.84
CA GLY A 226 18.97 1.41 -1.39
C GLY A 226 17.67 1.60 -2.19
N PRO A 227 16.76 0.59 -2.17
CA PRO A 227 15.51 0.60 -2.95
C PRO A 227 14.59 1.79 -2.63
N GLN A 228 14.64 2.33 -1.43
CA GLN A 228 13.82 3.47 -1.01
C GLN A 228 14.10 4.73 -1.86
N SER A 229 15.33 4.92 -2.34
CA SER A 229 15.70 6.06 -3.19
C SER A 229 15.00 6.04 -4.55
N TYR A 230 14.45 4.91 -4.96
CA TYR A 230 13.76 4.68 -6.23
C TYR A 230 12.25 4.48 -6.07
N LYS A 231 11.70 4.89 -4.93
CA LYS A 231 10.27 4.78 -4.61
C LYS A 231 9.44 5.94 -5.17
N TYR A 232 10.06 7.08 -5.38
CA TYR A 232 9.40 8.31 -5.86
C TYR A 232 10.20 8.94 -7.01
N PRO A 233 9.77 8.68 -8.27
CA PRO A 233 8.69 7.79 -8.70
C PRO A 233 9.03 6.30 -8.54
N PRO A 234 8.02 5.42 -8.41
CA PRO A 234 8.26 3.98 -8.27
C PRO A 234 8.79 3.39 -9.58
N THR A 235 10.10 3.10 -9.63
CA THR A 235 10.78 2.60 -10.83
C THR A 235 11.12 1.11 -10.74
N LEU A 236 11.70 0.59 -11.82
CA LEU A 236 12.03 -0.82 -12.01
C LEU A 236 12.82 -1.43 -10.83
N TYR A 237 13.86 -0.76 -10.36
CA TYR A 237 14.70 -1.27 -9.27
C TYR A 237 13.92 -1.48 -7.96
N TYR A 238 13.15 -0.48 -7.56
CA TYR A 238 12.31 -0.55 -6.37
C TYR A 238 11.27 -1.66 -6.45
N ILE A 239 10.60 -1.77 -7.60
CA ILE A 239 9.55 -2.77 -7.78
C ILE A 239 10.15 -4.19 -7.93
N ALA A 240 11.27 -4.36 -8.63
CA ALA A 240 11.93 -5.66 -8.74
C ALA A 240 12.38 -6.17 -7.36
N TYR A 241 13.02 -5.33 -6.54
CA TYR A 241 13.30 -5.63 -5.13
C TYR A 241 12.05 -6.07 -4.39
N SER A 242 10.99 -5.28 -4.51
CA SER A 242 9.74 -5.54 -3.81
C SER A 242 9.10 -6.86 -4.22
N ILE A 243 9.12 -7.20 -5.52
CA ILE A 243 8.61 -8.49 -6.03
C ILE A 243 9.40 -9.64 -5.43
N VAL A 244 10.72 -9.58 -5.43
CA VAL A 244 11.56 -10.64 -4.87
C VAL A 244 11.24 -10.87 -3.38
N VAL A 245 11.25 -9.80 -2.57
CA VAL A 245 11.06 -9.94 -1.12
C VAL A 245 9.63 -10.36 -0.78
N MET A 246 8.60 -9.80 -1.43
CA MET A 246 7.22 -10.19 -1.16
C MET A 246 6.93 -11.63 -1.58
N LEU A 247 7.54 -12.16 -2.65
CA LEU A 247 7.36 -13.56 -3.05
C LEU A 247 8.05 -14.51 -2.07
N VAL A 248 9.24 -14.18 -1.57
CA VAL A 248 9.89 -14.93 -0.49
C VAL A 248 8.97 -14.96 0.74
N LEU A 249 8.46 -13.81 1.16
CA LEU A 249 7.57 -13.72 2.32
C LEU A 249 6.26 -14.49 2.10
N TYR A 250 5.64 -14.38 0.91
CA TYR A 250 4.45 -15.14 0.56
C TYR A 250 4.65 -16.65 0.70
N HIS A 251 5.76 -17.18 0.16
CA HIS A 251 6.07 -18.61 0.24
C HIS A 251 6.43 -19.04 1.67
N ALA A 252 7.19 -18.23 2.40
CA ALA A 252 7.50 -18.51 3.80
C ALA A 252 6.25 -18.58 4.67
N VAL A 253 5.34 -17.60 4.54
CA VAL A 253 4.05 -17.60 5.26
C VAL A 253 3.21 -18.79 4.87
N ASN A 254 3.12 -19.13 3.59
CA ASN A 254 2.33 -20.28 3.13
C ASN A 254 2.86 -21.61 3.72
N LEU A 255 4.18 -21.81 3.74
CA LEU A 255 4.82 -22.98 4.32
C LEU A 255 4.58 -23.09 5.85
N LEU A 256 4.65 -21.95 6.54
CA LEU A 256 4.40 -21.89 7.99
C LEU A 256 2.92 -22.19 8.34
N MET A 257 1.99 -21.72 7.49
CA MET A 257 0.54 -21.85 7.73
C MET A 257 0.00 -23.23 7.42
N LEU A 258 0.66 -24.04 6.60
CA LEU A 258 0.30 -25.44 6.40
C LEU A 258 0.35 -26.28 7.70
N ARG A 259 0.98 -25.74 8.76
CA ARG A 259 1.25 -26.45 10.02
C ARG A 259 0.53 -25.88 11.25
N ARG A 260 -0.23 -24.77 11.16
CA ARG A 260 -0.78 -24.07 12.35
C ARG A 260 -2.18 -23.49 12.13
N ASN A 261 -2.99 -23.51 13.20
CA ASN A 261 -4.21 -22.72 13.27
C ASN A 261 -3.88 -21.24 13.39
N VAL A 262 -4.54 -20.42 12.58
CA VAL A 262 -4.34 -18.96 12.60
C VAL A 262 -4.98 -18.35 13.82
N TRP A 263 -4.25 -17.48 14.46
CA TRP A 263 -4.77 -16.73 15.61
C TRP A 263 -5.90 -15.79 15.17
N PRO A 264 -7.06 -15.83 15.84
CA PRO A 264 -8.20 -14.98 15.52
C PRO A 264 -7.85 -13.49 15.46
N ILE A 265 -6.85 -13.05 16.22
CA ILE A 265 -6.38 -11.69 16.26
C ILE A 265 -5.84 -11.20 14.89
N ILE A 266 -5.16 -12.08 14.13
CA ILE A 266 -4.67 -11.74 12.79
C ILE A 266 -5.85 -11.44 11.85
N LEU A 267 -6.91 -12.23 11.93
CA LEU A 267 -8.11 -12.04 11.12
C LEU A 267 -8.84 -10.74 11.47
N ILE A 268 -8.84 -10.37 12.76
CA ILE A 268 -9.43 -9.12 13.24
C ILE A 268 -8.61 -7.93 12.74
N ILE A 269 -7.29 -7.94 12.91
CA ILE A 269 -6.40 -6.86 12.45
C ILE A 269 -6.49 -6.72 10.94
N SER A 270 -6.39 -7.83 10.17
CA SER A 270 -6.49 -7.83 8.72
C SER A 270 -7.78 -7.21 8.19
N SER A 271 -8.89 -7.38 8.91
CA SER A 271 -10.18 -6.79 8.51
C SER A 271 -10.34 -5.32 8.89
N ASN A 272 -9.44 -4.74 9.71
CA ASN A 272 -9.52 -3.36 10.17
C ASN A 272 -8.30 -2.51 9.73
N THR A 273 -7.54 -2.97 8.74
CA THR A 273 -6.26 -2.34 8.35
C THR A 273 -6.39 -0.86 8.00
N ILE A 274 -7.47 -0.44 7.35
CA ILE A 274 -7.68 0.97 6.99
C ILE A 274 -7.82 1.87 8.22
N TRP A 275 -8.57 1.44 9.24
CA TRP A 275 -8.77 2.25 10.43
C TRP A 275 -7.55 2.23 11.36
N ILE A 276 -6.84 1.09 11.47
CA ILE A 276 -5.57 1.03 12.17
C ILE A 276 -4.56 1.97 11.48
N TYR A 277 -4.53 1.96 10.13
CA TYR A 277 -3.72 2.87 9.35
C TYR A 277 -4.09 4.35 9.60
N LEU A 278 -5.36 4.70 9.65
CA LEU A 278 -5.77 6.09 9.90
C LEU A 278 -5.45 6.53 11.34
N TRP A 279 -5.73 5.70 12.34
CA TRP A 279 -5.45 6.02 13.73
C TRP A 279 -3.96 6.06 14.11
N HIS A 280 -3.06 5.47 13.26
CA HIS A 280 -1.63 5.63 13.54
C HIS A 280 -1.13 7.06 13.28
N ILE A 281 -1.78 7.81 12.38
CA ILE A 281 -1.37 9.15 11.96
C ILE A 281 -1.26 10.13 13.13
N PRO A 282 -2.29 10.35 13.97
CA PRO A 282 -2.18 11.28 15.11
C PRO A 282 -1.09 10.86 16.10
N VAL A 283 -0.88 9.54 16.29
CA VAL A 283 0.13 9.06 17.26
C VAL A 283 1.55 9.29 16.70
N VAL A 284 1.78 9.05 15.43
CA VAL A 284 3.06 9.33 14.74
C VAL A 284 3.34 10.83 14.76
N GLU A 285 2.36 11.66 14.41
CA GLU A 285 2.49 13.12 14.43
C GLU A 285 2.78 13.67 15.81
N TYR A 286 2.19 13.09 16.87
CA TYR A 286 2.53 13.45 18.23
C TYR A 286 4.01 13.22 18.52
N PHE A 287 4.55 12.05 18.19
CA PHE A 287 5.98 11.79 18.39
C PHE A 287 6.87 12.69 17.53
N TYR A 288 6.50 12.93 16.29
CA TYR A 288 7.27 13.80 15.39
C TYR A 288 7.36 15.24 15.90
N ARG A 289 6.27 15.77 16.48
CA ARG A 289 6.15 17.18 16.87
C ARG A 289 6.54 17.47 18.33
N TYR A 290 6.38 16.51 19.23
CA TYR A 290 6.61 16.71 20.65
C TYR A 290 7.70 15.84 21.25
N ASN A 291 7.97 14.69 20.70
CA ASN A 291 8.86 13.70 21.33
C ASN A 291 9.69 12.90 20.31
N ASN A 292 10.41 13.62 19.46
CA ASN A 292 11.18 12.99 18.37
C ASN A 292 12.39 12.19 18.86
N GLU A 293 12.89 12.43 20.07
CA GLU A 293 14.05 11.75 20.68
C GLU A 293 13.74 10.33 21.17
N THR A 294 12.46 9.99 21.34
CA THR A 294 12.06 8.63 21.74
C THR A 294 12.62 7.59 20.76
N SER A 295 13.11 6.46 21.28
CA SER A 295 13.63 5.38 20.41
C SER A 295 12.58 4.91 19.42
N PHE A 296 13.00 4.60 18.19
CA PHE A 296 12.09 4.14 17.14
C PHE A 296 11.30 2.88 17.55
N PHE A 297 11.91 1.99 18.31
CA PHE A 297 11.28 0.76 18.77
C PHE A 297 10.10 1.06 19.72
N LEU A 298 10.29 1.94 20.68
CA LEU A 298 9.23 2.35 21.60
C LEU A 298 8.12 3.10 20.84
N LYS A 299 8.48 4.05 19.96
CA LYS A 299 7.51 4.70 19.07
C LYS A 299 6.67 3.66 18.30
N TYR A 300 7.32 2.68 17.71
CA TYR A 300 6.66 1.65 16.92
C TYR A 300 5.64 0.86 17.74
N LEU A 301 6.03 0.39 18.93
CA LEU A 301 5.13 -0.33 19.83
C LEU A 301 3.94 0.53 20.25
N VAL A 302 4.18 1.75 20.68
CA VAL A 302 3.12 2.68 21.12
C VAL A 302 2.17 3.00 19.96
N VAL A 303 2.69 3.31 18.77
CA VAL A 303 1.91 3.57 17.57
C VAL A 303 1.03 2.36 17.24
N PHE A 304 1.59 1.15 17.23
CA PHE A 304 0.84 -0.06 16.93
C PHE A 304 -0.26 -0.34 17.96
N PHE A 305 0.06 -0.32 19.25
CA PHE A 305 -0.91 -0.67 20.29
C PHE A 305 -2.03 0.36 20.40
N ILE A 306 -1.72 1.66 20.37
CA ILE A 306 -2.73 2.72 20.48
C ILE A 306 -3.64 2.69 19.26
N SER A 307 -3.10 2.71 18.05
CA SER A 307 -3.91 2.73 16.82
C SER A 307 -4.79 1.49 16.67
N THR A 308 -4.26 0.32 17.04
CA THR A 308 -5.01 -0.93 17.00
C THR A 308 -6.12 -0.93 18.05
N SER A 309 -5.84 -0.50 19.27
CA SER A 309 -6.85 -0.44 20.35
C SER A 309 -7.99 0.51 19.99
N ILE A 310 -7.69 1.70 19.47
CA ILE A 310 -8.72 2.67 19.04
C ILE A 310 -9.57 2.08 17.90
N ALA A 311 -8.94 1.48 16.89
CA ALA A 311 -9.66 0.90 15.76
C ALA A 311 -10.55 -0.29 16.18
N LEU A 312 -10.10 -1.12 17.11
CA LEU A 312 -10.89 -2.24 17.64
C LEU A 312 -12.04 -1.76 18.53
N THR A 313 -11.82 -0.75 19.36
CA THR A 313 -12.89 -0.10 20.15
C THR A 313 -13.93 0.52 19.22
N GLN A 314 -13.52 1.25 18.20
CA GLN A 314 -14.40 1.79 17.17
C GLN A 314 -15.25 0.68 16.51
N ARG A 315 -14.61 -0.41 16.10
CA ARG A 315 -15.30 -1.57 15.53
C ARG A 315 -16.33 -2.14 16.52
N PHE A 316 -15.94 -2.34 17.76
CA PHE A 316 -16.83 -2.85 18.80
C PHE A 316 -18.08 -1.96 18.96
N LEU A 317 -17.89 -0.64 19.08
CA LEU A 317 -18.97 0.32 19.21
C LEU A 317 -19.92 0.29 17.99
N VAL A 318 -19.36 0.26 16.77
CA VAL A 318 -20.17 0.20 15.55
C VAL A 318 -20.96 -1.12 15.46
N MET A 319 -20.36 -2.24 15.83
CA MET A 319 -21.05 -3.53 15.82
C MET A 319 -22.13 -3.62 16.91
N HIS A 320 -21.94 -2.94 18.05
CA HIS A 320 -22.89 -2.91 19.16
C HIS A 320 -24.06 -1.97 18.89
N PHE A 321 -23.78 -0.71 18.50
CA PHE A 321 -24.84 0.31 18.33
C PHE A 321 -25.50 0.27 16.96
N PHE A 322 -24.82 -0.20 15.92
CA PHE A 322 -25.32 -0.24 14.55
C PHE A 322 -25.29 -1.64 13.91
N PRO A 323 -25.79 -2.70 14.59
CA PRO A 323 -25.64 -4.10 14.14
C PRO A 323 -26.30 -4.38 12.80
N LYS A 324 -27.35 -3.61 12.43
CA LYS A 324 -28.11 -3.79 11.17
C LYS A 324 -27.63 -2.89 10.03
N SER A 325 -26.84 -1.86 10.29
CA SER A 325 -26.42 -0.89 9.28
C SER A 325 -25.24 -1.40 8.45
N LYS A 326 -25.51 -1.81 7.21
CA LYS A 326 -24.43 -2.18 6.25
C LYS A 326 -23.51 -1.02 5.95
N LEU A 327 -24.05 0.21 5.86
CA LEU A 327 -23.26 1.40 5.55
C LEU A 327 -22.23 1.70 6.66
N MET A 328 -22.69 1.73 7.93
CA MET A 328 -21.82 1.97 9.07
C MET A 328 -20.69 0.92 9.17
N LYS A 329 -21.01 -0.35 8.93
CA LYS A 329 -20.02 -1.41 8.89
C LYS A 329 -18.98 -1.19 7.77
N VAL A 330 -19.43 -0.86 6.55
CA VAL A 330 -18.51 -0.62 5.43
C VAL A 330 -17.59 0.58 5.68
N ILE A 331 -18.10 1.64 6.29
CA ILE A 331 -17.34 2.86 6.55
C ILE A 331 -16.38 2.70 7.74
N PHE A 332 -16.85 2.15 8.86
CA PHE A 332 -16.13 2.20 10.13
C PHE A 332 -15.45 0.90 10.56
N THR A 333 -15.65 -0.21 9.85
CA THR A 333 -14.97 -1.47 10.20
C THR A 333 -14.08 -2.03 9.08
N GLY A 334 -14.06 -1.42 7.87
CA GLY A 334 -13.18 -1.79 6.76
C GLY A 334 -13.79 -2.78 5.75
#